data_440d30c79da0adabe351ba610221337e
#
_entry.id   440d30c79da0adabe351ba610221337e
#
_cell.length_a   1.000
_cell.length_b   1.000
_cell.length_c   1.000
_cell.angle_alpha   90.00
_cell.angle_beta   90.00
_cell.angle_gamma   90.00
#
_symmetry.space_group_name_H-M   'P 1'
#
loop_
_entity.id
_entity.type
_entity.pdbx_description
1 polymer ?
#
loop_
_entity_poly.entity_id
_entity_poly.type
_entity_poly.pdbx_seq_one_letter_code
_entity_poly.pdbx_strand_id
1 'polypeptide(L)'
;EEVLAAIHDRGQVPVVQALFLLCGLEFHDAVRSVRRFWPQAAIGLPLLSAPADVEALGDALAPAVAGAGDDAVLWVGHGTRHPSGMAYEVLEARLRKRFGARACLGLLEGEPSPDGVAARLRDAGIRRVRLRPLMLVAGAHYWRDMAGEGPGSWKSRLLTHGLDVVGVPQALLDTPGVADIFADHLQGALAASSPGNGMHSL
;
A
#
# COMPACT_ATOMS: atom_id res chain seq x y z
N GLU A 1 -18.01 -1.15 -15.14
CA GLU A 1 -19.49 -1.03 -15.10
C GLU A 1 -20.17 -2.29 -15.66
N GLU A 2 -19.71 -2.87 -16.79
CA GLU A 2 -20.31 -4.06 -17.40
C GLU A 2 -20.44 -5.25 -16.43
N VAL A 3 -19.41 -5.54 -15.63
CA VAL A 3 -19.44 -6.61 -14.63
C VAL A 3 -20.50 -6.35 -13.55
N LEU A 4 -20.60 -5.10 -13.09
CA LEU A 4 -21.60 -4.72 -12.08
C LEU A 4 -23.02 -4.86 -12.64
N ALA A 5 -23.25 -4.43 -13.89
CA ALA A 5 -24.53 -4.60 -14.56
C ALA A 5 -24.90 -6.09 -14.67
N ALA A 6 -23.98 -6.94 -15.09
CA ALA A 6 -24.22 -8.38 -15.22
C ALA A 6 -24.53 -9.08 -13.88
N ILE A 7 -23.97 -8.61 -12.75
CA ILE A 7 -24.32 -9.10 -11.42
C ILE A 7 -25.72 -8.61 -11.02
N HIS A 8 -26.01 -7.35 -11.30
CA HIS A 8 -27.32 -6.74 -10.99
C HIS A 8 -28.46 -7.44 -11.75
N ASP A 9 -28.28 -7.71 -13.02
CA ASP A 9 -29.27 -8.38 -13.87
C ASP A 9 -29.59 -9.82 -13.39
N ARG A 10 -28.66 -10.44 -12.65
CA ARG A 10 -28.90 -11.74 -11.99
C ARG A 10 -29.63 -11.63 -10.65
N GLY A 11 -30.00 -10.43 -10.21
CA GLY A 11 -30.65 -10.19 -8.92
C GLY A 11 -29.73 -10.44 -7.70
N GLN A 12 -28.43 -10.46 -7.89
CA GLN A 12 -27.45 -10.71 -6.83
C GLN A 12 -27.02 -9.41 -6.16
N VAL A 13 -26.85 -9.44 -4.84
CA VAL A 13 -26.24 -8.33 -4.08
C VAL A 13 -24.81 -8.72 -3.74
N PRO A 14 -23.80 -8.02 -4.28
CA PRO A 14 -22.41 -8.35 -4.03
C PRO A 14 -21.95 -7.88 -2.66
N VAL A 15 -20.97 -8.59 -2.13
CA VAL A 15 -20.06 -8.10 -1.10
C VAL A 15 -18.77 -7.73 -1.80
N VAL A 16 -18.29 -6.51 -1.62
CA VAL A 16 -17.16 -5.97 -2.39
C VAL A 16 -15.99 -5.67 -1.48
N GLN A 17 -14.83 -6.28 -1.74
CA GLN A 17 -13.57 -5.85 -1.16
C GLN A 17 -12.76 -5.10 -2.21
N ALA A 18 -12.58 -3.81 -1.99
CA ALA A 18 -11.77 -2.97 -2.86
C ALA A 18 -10.28 -3.18 -2.54
N LEU A 19 -9.53 -3.72 -3.51
CA LEU A 19 -8.10 -3.97 -3.36
C LEU A 19 -7.29 -2.72 -3.74
N PHE A 20 -7.38 -1.70 -2.90
CA PHE A 20 -6.60 -0.47 -2.98
C PHE A 20 -5.69 -0.32 -1.75
N LEU A 21 -4.60 0.41 -1.90
CA LEU A 21 -3.73 0.73 -0.76
C LEU A 21 -4.36 1.84 0.11
N LEU A 22 -4.95 2.84 -0.53
CA LEU A 22 -5.43 4.07 0.10
C LEU A 22 -6.89 4.38 -0.26
N CYS A 23 -7.58 5.13 0.60
CA CYS A 23 -8.88 5.73 0.31
C CYS A 23 -8.72 6.93 -0.66
N GLY A 24 -8.16 6.69 -1.85
CA GLY A 24 -7.94 7.67 -2.90
C GLY A 24 -9.12 7.85 -3.83
N LEU A 25 -8.91 8.62 -4.91
CA LEU A 25 -9.96 8.92 -5.89
C LEU A 25 -10.52 7.65 -6.54
N GLU A 26 -9.65 6.71 -6.90
CA GLU A 26 -10.02 5.44 -7.54
C GLU A 26 -10.92 4.60 -6.63
N PHE A 27 -10.63 4.58 -5.31
CA PHE A 27 -11.51 3.91 -4.35
C PHE A 27 -12.88 4.56 -4.29
N HIS A 28 -12.93 5.90 -4.22
CA HIS A 28 -14.21 6.62 -4.18
C HIS A 28 -15.01 6.44 -5.47
N ASP A 29 -14.35 6.35 -6.63
CA ASP A 29 -14.99 6.06 -7.92
C ASP A 29 -15.55 4.63 -7.95
N ALA A 30 -14.80 3.66 -7.44
CA ALA A 30 -15.27 2.28 -7.32
C ALA A 30 -16.50 2.19 -6.40
N VAL A 31 -16.46 2.86 -5.24
CA VAL A 31 -17.60 2.92 -4.31
C VAL A 31 -18.82 3.54 -4.99
N ARG A 32 -18.66 4.67 -5.68
CA ARG A 32 -19.78 5.30 -6.43
C ARG A 32 -20.36 4.35 -7.47
N SER A 33 -19.51 3.65 -8.20
CA SER A 33 -19.96 2.69 -9.23
C SER A 33 -20.78 1.56 -8.63
N VAL A 34 -20.35 0.99 -7.51
CA VAL A 34 -21.09 -0.07 -6.80
C VAL A 34 -22.42 0.46 -6.25
N ARG A 35 -22.40 1.64 -5.60
CA ARG A 35 -23.57 2.26 -4.96
C ARG A 35 -24.68 2.65 -5.95
N ARG A 36 -24.36 2.84 -7.23
CA ARG A 36 -25.38 3.07 -8.28
C ARG A 36 -26.34 1.90 -8.45
N PHE A 37 -25.82 0.66 -8.28
CA PHE A 37 -26.63 -0.55 -8.40
C PHE A 37 -27.13 -1.05 -7.04
N TRP A 38 -26.32 -0.94 -6.01
CA TRP A 38 -26.62 -1.45 -4.66
C TRP A 38 -26.27 -0.39 -3.59
N PRO A 39 -27.20 0.51 -3.27
CA PRO A 39 -26.95 1.58 -2.28
C PRO A 39 -26.48 1.09 -0.91
N GLN A 40 -26.88 -0.13 -0.52
CA GLN A 40 -26.56 -0.73 0.78
C GLN A 40 -25.52 -1.87 0.71
N ALA A 41 -24.80 -2.03 -0.43
CA ALA A 41 -23.79 -3.08 -0.53
C ALA A 41 -22.73 -2.96 0.56
N ALA A 42 -22.31 -4.09 1.12
CA ALA A 42 -21.14 -4.15 2.00
C ALA A 42 -19.88 -3.92 1.16
N ILE A 43 -19.10 -2.89 1.52
CA ILE A 43 -17.85 -2.55 0.83
C ILE A 43 -16.73 -2.46 1.87
N GLY A 44 -15.76 -3.37 1.78
CA GLY A 44 -14.56 -3.35 2.62
C GLY A 44 -13.63 -2.20 2.25
N LEU A 45 -12.97 -1.65 3.25
CA LEU A 45 -12.07 -0.51 3.12
C LEU A 45 -10.73 -0.90 2.46
N PRO A 46 -9.99 0.08 1.89
CA PRO A 46 -8.61 -0.09 1.45
C PRO A 46 -7.65 -0.47 2.58
N LEU A 47 -6.45 -0.94 2.23
CA LEU A 47 -5.46 -1.48 3.16
C LEU A 47 -5.08 -0.50 4.29
N LEU A 48 -4.89 0.78 3.99
CA LEU A 48 -4.51 1.83 4.95
C LEU A 48 -5.67 2.81 5.13
N SER A 49 -6.65 2.43 5.91
CA SER A 49 -7.88 3.21 6.15
C SER A 49 -8.00 3.72 7.58
N ALA A 50 -7.26 3.13 8.51
CA ALA A 50 -7.28 3.48 9.93
C ALA A 50 -5.86 3.43 10.54
N PRO A 51 -5.62 4.08 11.70
CA PRO A 51 -4.32 3.98 12.39
C PRO A 51 -3.93 2.54 12.73
N ALA A 52 -4.88 1.67 13.07
CA ALA A 52 -4.63 0.25 13.34
C ALA A 52 -4.06 -0.48 12.12
N ASP A 53 -4.46 -0.11 10.91
CA ASP A 53 -3.95 -0.71 9.68
C ASP A 53 -2.48 -0.37 9.44
N VAL A 54 -2.07 0.87 9.80
CA VAL A 54 -0.67 1.28 9.72
C VAL A 54 0.19 0.46 10.70
N GLU A 55 -0.34 0.19 11.90
CA GLU A 55 0.33 -0.67 12.87
C GLU A 55 0.46 -2.11 12.33
N ALA A 56 -0.64 -2.69 11.85
CA ALA A 56 -0.68 -4.04 11.31
C ALA A 56 0.24 -4.20 10.09
N LEU A 57 0.17 -3.25 9.14
CA LEU A 57 1.06 -3.26 7.97
C LEU A 57 2.52 -3.08 8.38
N GLY A 58 2.82 -2.16 9.30
CA GLY A 58 4.17 -1.95 9.82
C GLY A 58 4.75 -3.23 10.44
N ASP A 59 3.94 -4.00 11.16
CA ASP A 59 4.35 -5.28 11.74
C ASP A 59 4.53 -6.37 10.66
N ALA A 60 3.67 -6.41 9.64
CA ALA A 60 3.82 -7.31 8.50
C ALA A 60 5.10 -7.04 7.69
N LEU A 61 5.51 -5.77 7.57
CA LEU A 61 6.73 -5.37 6.85
C LEU A 61 8.02 -5.53 7.67
N ALA A 62 7.93 -5.54 8.99
CA ALA A 62 9.08 -5.59 9.91
C ALA A 62 10.05 -6.76 9.66
N PRO A 63 9.60 -7.99 9.36
CA PRO A 63 10.51 -9.11 9.07
C PRO A 63 11.43 -8.86 7.88
N ALA A 64 11.00 -8.07 6.89
CA ALA A 64 11.83 -7.74 5.74
C ALA A 64 13.07 -6.90 6.13
N VAL A 65 12.93 -5.98 7.08
CA VAL A 65 14.05 -5.17 7.60
C VAL A 65 14.91 -5.98 8.55
N ALA A 66 14.30 -6.79 9.40
CA ALA A 66 15.02 -7.64 10.34
C ALA A 66 15.92 -8.66 9.61
N GLY A 67 15.43 -9.23 8.50
CA GLY A 67 16.17 -10.18 7.67
C GLY A 67 17.13 -9.55 6.65
N ALA A 68 17.25 -8.21 6.62
CA ALA A 68 18.10 -7.51 5.66
C ALA A 68 19.56 -7.32 6.14
N GLY A 69 19.87 -7.65 7.39
CA GLY A 69 21.19 -7.36 7.97
C GLY A 69 21.44 -5.86 8.05
N ASP A 70 22.55 -5.39 7.48
CA ASP A 70 22.90 -3.97 7.43
C ASP A 70 22.32 -3.23 6.22
N ASP A 71 21.68 -3.95 5.28
CA ASP A 71 21.02 -3.33 4.13
C ASP A 71 19.81 -2.50 4.59
N ALA A 72 19.52 -1.41 3.89
CA ALA A 72 18.22 -0.76 4.02
C ALA A 72 17.16 -1.49 3.19
N VAL A 73 15.92 -1.45 3.64
CA VAL A 73 14.76 -1.80 2.83
C VAL A 73 14.04 -0.52 2.44
N LEU A 74 13.95 -0.31 1.14
CA LEU A 74 13.24 0.81 0.54
C LEU A 74 11.98 0.29 -0.13
N TRP A 75 10.83 0.68 0.38
CA TRP A 75 9.56 0.45 -0.29
C TRP A 75 9.21 1.67 -1.14
N VAL A 76 8.79 1.43 -2.38
CA VAL A 76 8.34 2.50 -3.27
C VAL A 76 6.86 2.31 -3.60
N GLY A 77 6.06 3.30 -3.19
CA GLY A 77 4.64 3.41 -3.51
C GLY A 77 4.41 4.19 -4.80
N HIS A 78 3.17 4.15 -5.29
CA HIS A 78 2.80 4.95 -6.47
C HIS A 78 2.85 6.45 -6.17
N GLY A 79 2.41 6.85 -5.00
CA GLY A 79 2.14 8.25 -4.66
C GLY A 79 0.72 8.66 -5.02
N THR A 80 0.29 9.78 -4.49
CA THR A 80 -1.02 10.39 -4.78
C THR A 80 -1.04 11.85 -4.35
N ARG A 81 -1.82 12.67 -5.05
CA ARG A 81 -2.12 14.06 -4.64
C ARG A 81 -3.33 14.13 -3.69
N HIS A 82 -4.01 13.00 -3.46
CA HIS A 82 -5.13 12.94 -2.52
C HIS A 82 -4.62 12.98 -1.07
N PRO A 83 -5.35 13.64 -0.13
CA PRO A 83 -4.94 13.73 1.29
C PRO A 83 -4.66 12.36 1.97
N SER A 84 -5.27 11.27 1.48
CA SER A 84 -4.96 9.92 1.97
C SER A 84 -3.49 9.52 1.79
N GLY A 85 -2.72 10.24 0.97
CA GLY A 85 -1.27 10.05 0.81
C GLY A 85 -0.47 10.24 2.10
N MET A 86 -1.01 10.97 3.09
CA MET A 86 -0.40 11.08 4.42
C MET A 86 -0.15 9.71 5.08
N ALA A 87 -0.89 8.68 4.70
CA ALA A 87 -0.67 7.32 5.23
C ALA A 87 0.74 6.79 4.91
N TYR A 88 1.36 7.21 3.79
CA TYR A 88 2.75 6.86 3.49
C TYR A 88 3.72 7.44 4.52
N GLU A 89 3.53 8.70 4.90
CA GLU A 89 4.38 9.37 5.89
C GLU A 89 4.23 8.74 7.27
N VAL A 90 3.00 8.41 7.67
CA VAL A 90 2.72 7.76 8.96
C VAL A 90 3.33 6.36 8.99
N LEU A 91 3.23 5.59 7.91
CA LEU A 91 3.86 4.27 7.79
C LEU A 91 5.39 4.38 7.83
N GLU A 92 5.99 5.33 7.10
CA GLU A 92 7.44 5.55 7.15
C GLU A 92 7.88 5.91 8.57
N ALA A 93 7.19 6.84 9.22
CA ALA A 93 7.52 7.26 10.59
C ALA A 93 7.49 6.07 11.57
N ARG A 94 6.50 5.19 11.46
CA ARG A 94 6.40 3.97 12.27
C ARG A 94 7.58 3.03 12.03
N LEU A 95 7.89 2.72 10.78
CA LEU A 95 9.00 1.84 10.43
C LEU A 95 10.35 2.44 10.87
N ARG A 96 10.55 3.73 10.66
CA ARG A 96 11.78 4.43 11.08
C ARG A 96 11.93 4.50 12.59
N LYS A 97 10.86 4.63 13.35
CA LYS A 97 10.90 4.56 14.82
C LYS A 97 11.50 3.24 15.30
N ARG A 98 11.24 2.14 14.59
CA ARG A 98 11.72 0.79 14.97
C ARG A 98 13.09 0.43 14.38
N PHE A 99 13.38 0.86 13.15
CA PHE A 99 14.53 0.40 12.38
C PHE A 99 15.51 1.51 11.96
N GLY A 100 15.23 2.76 12.33
CA GLY A 100 16.04 3.91 11.94
C GLY A 100 16.07 4.11 10.43
N ALA A 101 17.22 4.50 9.92
CA ALA A 101 17.42 4.76 8.49
C ALA A 101 17.36 3.50 7.61
N ARG A 102 17.38 2.29 8.21
CA ARG A 102 17.27 1.03 7.45
C ARG A 102 15.87 0.74 6.89
N ALA A 103 14.85 1.49 7.32
CA ALA A 103 13.51 1.41 6.76
C ALA A 103 13.13 2.75 6.17
N CYS A 104 12.88 2.81 4.88
CA CYS A 104 12.51 4.04 4.19
C CYS A 104 11.45 3.80 3.13
N LEU A 105 10.68 4.83 2.86
CA LEU A 105 9.71 4.88 1.77
C LEU A 105 10.16 5.88 0.71
N GLY A 106 9.70 5.64 -0.52
CA GLY A 106 9.76 6.54 -1.64
C GLY A 106 8.49 6.47 -2.46
N LEU A 107 8.29 7.41 -3.36
CA LEU A 107 7.10 7.49 -4.19
C LEU A 107 7.48 7.65 -5.67
N LEU A 108 6.75 6.98 -6.56
CA LEU A 108 6.91 7.20 -8.01
C LEU A 108 6.47 8.60 -8.39
N GLU A 109 5.40 9.08 -7.75
CA GLU A 109 4.89 10.43 -7.95
C GLU A 109 4.88 11.18 -6.61
N GLY A 110 5.74 12.18 -6.49
CA GLY A 110 5.87 13.01 -5.28
C GLY A 110 7.15 12.77 -4.49
N GLU A 111 7.14 13.14 -3.22
CA GLU A 111 8.26 12.98 -2.29
C GLU A 111 7.94 11.90 -1.24
N PRO A 112 8.97 11.16 -0.77
CA PRO A 112 10.38 11.28 -1.10
C PRO A 112 10.76 10.71 -2.48
N SER A 113 11.55 11.48 -3.23
CA SER A 113 12.12 11.11 -4.52
C SER A 113 13.38 10.21 -4.36
N PRO A 114 13.88 9.59 -5.45
CA PRO A 114 15.11 8.80 -5.41
C PRO A 114 16.30 9.58 -4.84
N ASP A 115 16.45 10.86 -5.22
CA ASP A 115 17.57 11.70 -4.78
C ASP A 115 17.48 11.99 -3.28
N GLY A 116 16.29 12.32 -2.80
CA GLY A 116 16.04 12.56 -1.37
C GLY A 116 16.31 11.33 -0.51
N VAL A 117 15.88 10.15 -0.98
CA VAL A 117 16.14 8.89 -0.30
C VAL A 117 17.62 8.54 -0.32
N ALA A 118 18.30 8.70 -1.47
CA ALA A 118 19.73 8.43 -1.59
C ALA A 118 20.56 9.29 -0.64
N ALA A 119 20.26 10.59 -0.54
CA ALA A 119 20.93 11.49 0.40
C ALA A 119 20.79 10.98 1.85
N ARG A 120 19.56 10.70 2.28
CA ARG A 120 19.30 10.19 3.65
C ARG A 120 20.02 8.89 3.98
N LEU A 121 20.08 7.95 3.03
CA LEU A 121 20.77 6.69 3.22
C LEU A 121 22.28 6.85 3.32
N ARG A 122 22.88 7.70 2.48
CA ARG A 122 24.31 8.00 2.50
C ARG A 122 24.72 8.68 3.80
N ASP A 123 23.94 9.67 4.26
CA ASP A 123 24.18 10.37 5.53
C ASP A 123 24.14 9.40 6.72
N ALA A 124 23.32 8.33 6.62
CA ALA A 124 23.27 7.24 7.60
C ALA A 124 24.36 6.18 7.41
N GLY A 125 25.28 6.35 6.43
CA GLY A 125 26.34 5.38 6.13
C GLY A 125 25.90 4.09 5.45
N ILE A 126 24.65 4.02 5.00
CA ILE A 126 24.08 2.83 4.32
C ILE A 126 24.56 2.84 2.86
N ARG A 127 25.00 1.68 2.38
CA ARG A 127 25.54 1.52 1.03
C ARG A 127 24.73 0.58 0.16
N ARG A 128 23.93 -0.32 0.75
CA ARG A 128 23.12 -1.30 0.02
C ARG A 128 21.65 -1.16 0.36
N VAL A 129 20.80 -1.29 -0.67
CA VAL A 129 19.35 -1.10 -0.59
C VAL A 129 18.62 -2.27 -1.22
N ARG A 130 17.66 -2.85 -0.52
CA ARG A 130 16.69 -3.79 -1.05
C ARG A 130 15.45 -3.03 -1.48
N LEU A 131 15.28 -2.90 -2.79
CA LEU A 131 14.18 -2.13 -3.40
C LEU A 131 12.95 -3.01 -3.56
N ARG A 132 11.85 -2.64 -2.92
CA ARG A 132 10.59 -3.39 -2.89
C ARG A 132 9.40 -2.53 -3.30
N PRO A 133 8.37 -3.08 -3.95
CA PRO A 133 7.14 -2.35 -4.22
C PRO A 133 6.28 -2.22 -2.95
N LEU A 134 5.84 -1.00 -2.63
CA LEU A 134 4.73 -0.73 -1.71
C LEU A 134 3.44 -0.67 -2.53
N MET A 135 3.17 -1.76 -3.21
CA MET A 135 2.03 -1.97 -4.12
C MET A 135 1.48 -3.37 -3.88
N LEU A 136 0.22 -3.60 -4.21
CA LEU A 136 -0.41 -4.91 -3.97
C LEU A 136 0.27 -6.03 -4.76
N VAL A 137 0.72 -5.74 -5.98
CA VAL A 137 1.43 -6.67 -6.86
C VAL A 137 2.66 -6.03 -7.50
N ALA A 138 3.68 -6.82 -7.80
CA ALA A 138 4.86 -6.39 -8.54
C ALA A 138 4.55 -6.36 -10.05
N GLY A 139 3.76 -5.36 -10.48
CA GLY A 139 3.33 -5.17 -11.87
C GLY A 139 4.31 -4.35 -12.71
N ALA A 140 3.79 -3.73 -13.77
CA ALA A 140 4.58 -2.95 -14.74
C ALA A 140 5.41 -1.84 -14.09
N HIS A 141 4.88 -1.14 -13.08
CA HIS A 141 5.62 -0.11 -12.36
C HIS A 141 6.87 -0.66 -11.68
N TYR A 142 6.78 -1.86 -11.06
CA TYR A 142 7.98 -2.45 -10.47
C TYR A 142 9.06 -2.72 -11.51
N TRP A 143 8.70 -3.37 -12.63
CA TRP A 143 9.68 -3.81 -13.62
C TRP A 143 10.23 -2.66 -14.48
N ARG A 144 9.47 -1.60 -14.71
CA ARG A 144 9.86 -0.47 -15.54
C ARG A 144 10.41 0.70 -14.70
N ASP A 145 9.63 1.16 -13.72
CA ASP A 145 9.87 2.42 -13.04
C ASP A 145 10.70 2.25 -11.76
N MET A 146 10.70 1.04 -11.17
CA MET A 146 11.49 0.76 -9.97
C MET A 146 12.77 -0.01 -10.29
N ALA A 147 12.69 -1.27 -10.72
CA ALA A 147 13.82 -2.17 -10.93
C ALA A 147 14.37 -2.16 -12.37
N GLY A 148 13.77 -1.40 -13.28
CA GLY A 148 14.17 -1.29 -14.68
C GLY A 148 15.54 -0.64 -14.87
N GLU A 149 16.11 -0.82 -16.08
CA GLU A 149 17.42 -0.30 -16.45
C GLU A 149 17.35 1.13 -17.04
N GLY A 150 16.16 1.68 -17.24
CA GLY A 150 15.98 3.04 -17.76
C GLY A 150 16.54 4.10 -16.79
N PRO A 151 17.09 5.22 -17.29
CA PRO A 151 17.76 6.24 -16.45
C PRO A 151 16.83 6.90 -15.43
N GLY A 152 15.51 6.85 -15.65
CA GLY A 152 14.50 7.38 -14.74
C GLY A 152 14.04 6.39 -13.66
N SER A 153 14.46 5.11 -13.71
CA SER A 153 14.06 4.14 -12.72
C SER A 153 14.70 4.41 -11.36
N TRP A 154 14.03 4.00 -10.30
CA TRP A 154 14.54 4.09 -8.94
C TRP A 154 15.91 3.42 -8.80
N LYS A 155 16.06 2.21 -9.34
CA LYS A 155 17.32 1.46 -9.33
C LYS A 155 18.45 2.28 -9.97
N SER A 156 18.26 2.76 -11.19
CA SER A 156 19.28 3.51 -11.91
C SER A 156 19.65 4.81 -11.19
N ARG A 157 18.65 5.52 -10.65
CA ARG A 157 18.88 6.76 -9.88
C ARG A 157 19.68 6.49 -8.59
N LEU A 158 19.33 5.47 -7.82
CA LEU A 158 20.08 5.10 -6.62
C LEU A 158 21.50 4.66 -6.92
N LEU A 159 21.72 3.92 -8.02
CA LEU A 159 23.06 3.55 -8.50
C LEU A 159 23.93 4.76 -8.83
N THR A 160 23.38 5.81 -9.46
CA THR A 160 24.13 7.05 -9.74
C THR A 160 24.58 7.78 -8.48
N HIS A 161 23.90 7.56 -7.36
CA HIS A 161 24.30 8.07 -6.04
C HIS A 161 25.29 7.16 -5.29
N GLY A 162 25.80 6.10 -5.93
CA GLY A 162 26.79 5.18 -5.36
C GLY A 162 26.20 4.17 -4.37
N LEU A 163 24.90 3.92 -4.42
CA LEU A 163 24.25 2.89 -3.65
C LEU A 163 24.19 1.58 -4.44
N ASP A 164 24.36 0.45 -3.77
CA ASP A 164 24.15 -0.88 -4.30
C ASP A 164 22.66 -1.22 -4.21
N VAL A 165 22.03 -1.67 -5.29
CA VAL A 165 20.58 -1.88 -5.32
C VAL A 165 20.22 -3.30 -5.72
N VAL A 166 19.52 -3.98 -4.82
CA VAL A 166 18.95 -5.31 -5.07
C VAL A 166 17.44 -5.19 -5.21
N GLY A 167 16.91 -5.47 -6.40
CA GLY A 167 15.47 -5.52 -6.62
C GLY A 167 14.86 -6.77 -5.97
N VAL A 168 13.81 -6.59 -5.19
CA VAL A 168 13.07 -7.66 -4.53
C VAL A 168 11.59 -7.54 -4.93
N PRO A 169 11.10 -8.36 -5.88
CA PRO A 169 9.73 -8.22 -6.43
C PRO A 169 8.62 -8.72 -5.49
N GLN A 170 8.91 -8.90 -4.22
CA GLN A 170 7.91 -9.29 -3.23
C GLN A 170 7.02 -8.08 -2.89
N ALA A 171 5.79 -8.12 -3.36
CA ALA A 171 4.77 -7.10 -3.18
C ALA A 171 4.00 -7.27 -1.86
N LEU A 172 3.01 -6.40 -1.63
CA LEU A 172 2.24 -6.44 -0.38
C LEU A 172 1.43 -7.73 -0.25
N LEU A 173 0.78 -8.21 -1.31
CA LEU A 173 0.01 -9.46 -1.24
C LEU A 173 0.87 -10.73 -1.09
N ASP A 174 2.18 -10.63 -1.37
CA ASP A 174 3.15 -11.70 -1.08
C ASP A 174 3.65 -11.66 0.38
N THR A 175 3.23 -10.64 1.15
CA THR A 175 3.66 -10.44 2.54
C THR A 175 2.63 -11.03 3.48
N PRO A 176 3.03 -11.99 4.37
CA PRO A 176 2.13 -12.60 5.33
C PRO A 176 1.43 -11.54 6.21
N GLY A 177 0.15 -11.74 6.48
CA GLY A 177 -0.69 -10.85 7.30
C GLY A 177 -1.35 -9.69 6.52
N VAL A 178 -0.88 -9.36 5.30
CA VAL A 178 -1.50 -8.27 4.53
C VAL A 178 -2.91 -8.62 4.04
N ALA A 179 -3.12 -9.86 3.60
CA ALA A 179 -4.45 -10.32 3.19
C ALA A 179 -5.45 -10.31 4.36
N ASP A 180 -4.96 -10.55 5.59
CA ASP A 180 -5.81 -10.57 6.79
C ASP A 180 -6.38 -9.19 7.08
N ILE A 181 -5.64 -8.09 6.84
CA ILE A 181 -6.14 -6.72 7.00
C ILE A 181 -7.36 -6.49 6.08
N PHE A 182 -7.29 -6.92 4.83
CA PHE A 182 -8.44 -6.84 3.92
C PHE A 182 -9.61 -7.71 4.37
N ALA A 183 -9.33 -8.91 4.89
CA ALA A 183 -10.37 -9.80 5.40
C ALA A 183 -11.09 -9.18 6.59
N ASP A 184 -10.38 -8.55 7.51
CA ASP A 184 -10.97 -7.85 8.66
C ASP A 184 -11.84 -6.66 8.21
N HIS A 185 -11.40 -5.88 7.22
CA HIS A 185 -12.20 -4.79 6.65
C HIS A 185 -13.49 -5.31 6.01
N LEU A 186 -13.43 -6.44 5.30
CA LEU A 186 -14.60 -7.05 4.69
C LEU A 186 -15.57 -7.57 5.73
N GLN A 187 -15.07 -8.23 6.78
CA GLN A 187 -15.88 -8.71 7.89
C GLN A 187 -16.55 -7.55 8.63
N GLY A 188 -15.83 -6.47 8.88
CA GLY A 188 -16.38 -5.24 9.46
C GLY A 188 -17.50 -4.63 8.62
N ALA A 189 -17.34 -4.59 7.29
CA ALA A 189 -18.36 -4.10 6.37
C ALA A 189 -19.61 -4.99 6.36
N LEU A 190 -19.45 -6.32 6.44
CA LEU A 190 -20.54 -7.27 6.54
C LEU A 190 -21.31 -7.12 7.85
N ALA A 191 -20.62 -7.01 8.98
CA ALA A 191 -21.23 -6.83 10.29
C ALA A 191 -22.05 -5.52 10.35
N ALA A 192 -21.56 -4.44 9.76
CA ALA A 192 -22.27 -3.16 9.67
C ALA A 192 -23.50 -3.19 8.76
N SER A 193 -23.54 -4.10 7.78
CA SER A 193 -24.63 -4.23 6.81
C SER A 193 -25.73 -5.19 7.27
N SER A 194 -25.52 -5.95 8.36
CA SER A 194 -26.50 -6.89 8.88
C SER A 194 -27.66 -6.15 9.58
N PRO A 195 -28.94 -6.45 9.29
CA PRO A 195 -30.10 -5.75 9.85
C PRO A 195 -30.39 -6.16 11.31
N GLY A 196 -29.44 -5.89 12.21
CA GLY A 196 -29.56 -6.32 13.62
C GLY A 196 -29.02 -5.32 14.66
N ASN A 197 -28.31 -4.27 14.25
CA ASN A 197 -27.63 -3.37 15.21
C ASN A 197 -28.28 -1.98 15.38
N GLY A 198 -29.53 -1.82 14.99
CA GLY A 198 -30.25 -0.54 15.01
C GLY A 198 -31.40 -0.43 16.01
N MET A 199 -31.37 -1.16 17.15
CA MET A 199 -32.40 -0.96 18.19
C MET A 199 -31.90 -1.43 19.56
N HIS A 200 -31.19 -0.56 20.26
CA HIS A 200 -31.22 -0.45 21.72
C HIS A 200 -30.45 0.81 22.15
N SER A 201 -31.18 1.90 22.34
CA SER A 201 -31.06 2.79 23.49
C SER A 201 -31.95 4.02 23.27
N LEU A 202 -33.14 3.97 23.81
CA LEU A 202 -33.85 5.13 24.33
C LEU A 202 -33.38 5.35 25.76
#